data_aa1f1848e6963e983ca70c1064e3b7ec
#
_entry.id   aa1f1848e6963e983ca70c1064e3b7ec
#
_cell.length_a   1.000
_cell.length_b   1.000
_cell.length_c   1.000
_cell.angle_alpha   90.00
_cell.angle_beta   90.00
_cell.angle_gamma   90.00
#
_symmetry.space_group_name_H-M   'P 1'
#
loop_
_entity.id
_entity.type
_entity.pdbx_description
1 polymer ?
#
loop_
_entity_poly.entity_id
_entity_poly.type
_entity_poly.pdbx_seq_one_letter_code
_entity_poly.pdbx_strand_id
1 'polypeptide(L)'
;MSGITARSSAEMNAATFKVAERECATIARREAKNFYWGFLALPRDKRVAIYALYDFARQVDDEVDDERGGAHEGLERQRERLAACLRGERPDAVTKILGWAVERYAIPGEELEELIDGVDMDLLNRRYASWEELSLYCQRVAGAVGRMCVRIFGFSNPAAIDHANQLGLALQLTNILRDVAEDAGMGRIYLPRDELARFGVDEEALLRLEPGRGWEALLDHQVRRARELYREGLRTCELIPSSSAACVRTMAGIYRRILDEIERDPRRPLRERVSLSAPEKVGVAARAWLGRA
;
A
#
# COMPACT_ATOMS: atom_id res chain seq x y z
N MET A 1 -29.49 -30.56 -23.65
CA MET A 1 -28.28 -30.26 -24.46
C MET A 1 -28.37 -28.82 -24.90
N SER A 2 -27.65 -27.93 -24.29
CA SER A 2 -27.42 -26.58 -24.78
C SER A 2 -26.09 -26.13 -24.18
N GLY A 3 -25.06 -26.19 -25.04
CA GLY A 3 -23.71 -25.76 -24.69
C GLY A 3 -23.67 -24.24 -24.53
N ILE A 4 -23.34 -23.81 -23.33
CA ILE A 4 -22.86 -22.45 -23.09
C ILE A 4 -21.40 -22.46 -23.51
N THR A 5 -21.16 -22.08 -24.75
CA THR A 5 -19.82 -21.73 -25.25
C THR A 5 -19.31 -20.55 -24.43
N ALA A 6 -18.33 -20.81 -23.57
CA ALA A 6 -17.49 -19.76 -22.97
C ALA A 6 -16.96 -18.87 -24.08
N ARG A 7 -17.40 -17.61 -24.13
CA ARG A 7 -16.78 -16.60 -24.98
C ARG A 7 -15.36 -16.37 -24.43
N SER A 8 -14.38 -16.86 -25.16
CA SER A 8 -12.96 -16.52 -25.03
C SER A 8 -12.83 -15.02 -24.78
N SER A 9 -12.21 -14.65 -23.66
CA SER A 9 -11.71 -13.30 -23.40
C SER A 9 -10.92 -12.84 -24.62
N ALA A 10 -11.33 -11.73 -25.24
CA ALA A 10 -10.65 -11.19 -26.40
C ALA A 10 -9.19 -10.93 -26.01
N GLU A 11 -8.28 -11.73 -26.54
CA GLU A 11 -6.83 -11.55 -26.38
C GLU A 11 -6.50 -10.11 -26.79
N MET A 12 -6.06 -9.30 -25.84
CA MET A 12 -5.63 -7.93 -26.09
C MET A 12 -4.47 -7.97 -27.08
N ASN A 13 -4.62 -7.33 -28.24
CA ASN A 13 -3.55 -7.35 -29.23
C ASN A 13 -2.27 -6.72 -28.65
N ALA A 14 -1.11 -7.21 -29.11
CA ALA A 14 0.19 -6.81 -28.57
C ALA A 14 0.46 -5.29 -28.65
N ALA A 15 -0.11 -4.60 -29.63
CA ALA A 15 0.03 -3.16 -29.78
C ALA A 15 -0.74 -2.40 -28.69
N THR A 16 -2.00 -2.78 -28.45
CA THR A 16 -2.85 -2.19 -27.38
C THR A 16 -2.22 -2.44 -25.99
N PHE A 17 -1.73 -3.67 -25.75
CA PHE A 17 -1.03 -3.98 -24.50
C PHE A 17 0.18 -3.06 -24.29
N LYS A 18 1.00 -2.86 -25.34
CA LYS A 18 2.22 -2.03 -25.27
C LYS A 18 1.93 -0.55 -24.99
N VAL A 19 0.81 -0.03 -25.49
CA VAL A 19 0.35 1.33 -25.18
C VAL A 19 -0.07 1.42 -23.72
N ALA A 20 -0.95 0.53 -23.26
CA ALA A 20 -1.42 0.51 -21.89
C ALA A 20 -0.28 0.32 -20.86
N GLU A 21 0.69 -0.56 -21.15
CA GLU A 21 1.91 -0.74 -20.36
C GLU A 21 2.69 0.57 -20.20
N ARG A 22 2.85 1.35 -21.27
CA ARG A 22 3.58 2.63 -21.22
C ARG A 22 2.86 3.68 -20.37
N GLU A 23 1.55 3.72 -20.46
CA GLU A 23 0.72 4.63 -19.66
C GLU A 23 0.86 4.29 -18.17
N CYS A 24 0.64 3.02 -17.77
CA CYS A 24 0.83 2.59 -16.39
C CYS A 24 2.27 2.85 -15.89
N ALA A 25 3.28 2.56 -16.70
CA ALA A 25 4.67 2.83 -16.32
C ALA A 25 4.94 4.33 -16.11
N THR A 26 4.27 5.21 -16.84
CA THR A 26 4.41 6.67 -16.71
C THR A 26 3.79 7.15 -15.40
N ILE A 27 2.58 6.67 -15.06
CA ILE A 27 1.88 7.00 -13.81
C ILE A 27 2.72 6.50 -12.63
N ALA A 28 3.07 5.21 -12.61
CA ALA A 28 3.86 4.62 -11.53
C ALA A 28 5.20 5.34 -11.31
N ARG A 29 5.89 5.76 -12.39
CA ARG A 29 7.14 6.51 -12.28
C ARG A 29 6.95 7.88 -11.63
N ARG A 30 5.84 8.56 -11.91
CA ARG A 30 5.53 9.88 -11.39
C ARG A 30 5.11 9.81 -9.91
N GLU A 31 4.23 8.85 -9.59
CA GLU A 31 3.53 8.81 -8.30
C GLU A 31 4.20 7.87 -7.27
N ALA A 32 4.78 6.74 -7.71
CA ALA A 32 5.26 5.69 -6.81
C ALA A 32 6.59 6.00 -6.07
N LYS A 33 7.01 7.23 -6.03
CA LYS A 33 8.22 7.83 -5.39
C LYS A 33 9.14 6.88 -4.60
N ASN A 34 8.63 6.24 -3.54
CA ASN A 34 9.40 5.32 -2.68
C ASN A 34 9.42 3.89 -3.24
N PHE A 35 8.32 3.45 -3.84
CA PHE A 35 8.14 2.07 -4.33
C PHE A 35 8.81 1.82 -5.67
N TYR A 36 8.92 2.85 -6.52
CA TYR A 36 9.47 2.74 -7.88
C TYR A 36 10.85 2.08 -7.92
N TRP A 37 11.73 2.41 -6.96
CA TRP A 37 13.08 1.81 -6.88
C TRP A 37 13.04 0.29 -6.65
N GLY A 38 12.05 -0.21 -5.91
CA GLY A 38 11.81 -1.63 -5.74
C GLY A 38 11.32 -2.28 -7.03
N PHE A 39 10.40 -1.65 -7.74
CA PHE A 39 9.81 -2.18 -8.96
C PHE A 39 10.84 -2.47 -10.06
N LEU A 40 11.94 -1.72 -10.09
CA LEU A 40 13.01 -1.92 -11.08
C LEU A 40 13.71 -3.29 -10.98
N ALA A 41 13.66 -3.94 -9.82
CA ALA A 41 14.23 -5.28 -9.63
C ALA A 41 13.37 -6.39 -10.28
N LEU A 42 12.11 -6.11 -10.60
CA LEU A 42 11.17 -7.11 -11.11
C LEU A 42 11.38 -7.41 -12.59
N PRO A 43 11.17 -8.66 -13.03
CA PRO A 43 10.96 -8.99 -14.44
C PRO A 43 9.83 -8.14 -15.03
N ARG A 44 9.90 -7.91 -16.36
CA ARG A 44 9.01 -6.97 -17.05
C ARG A 44 7.52 -7.28 -16.81
N ASP A 45 7.11 -8.53 -16.96
CA ASP A 45 5.72 -8.96 -16.82
C ASP A 45 5.17 -8.67 -15.40
N LYS A 46 5.93 -9.03 -14.36
CA LYS A 46 5.58 -8.74 -12.97
C LYS A 46 5.55 -7.24 -12.69
N ARG A 47 6.53 -6.52 -13.21
CA ARG A 47 6.63 -5.07 -13.04
C ARG A 47 5.44 -4.34 -13.66
N VAL A 48 4.99 -4.76 -14.84
CA VAL A 48 3.81 -4.21 -15.51
C VAL A 48 2.54 -4.45 -14.68
N ALA A 49 2.37 -5.66 -14.15
CA ALA A 49 1.24 -5.98 -13.26
C ALA A 49 1.24 -5.11 -11.99
N ILE A 50 2.42 -4.93 -11.37
CA ILE A 50 2.57 -4.08 -10.19
C ILE A 50 2.27 -2.60 -10.51
N TYR A 51 2.65 -2.10 -11.68
CA TYR A 51 2.30 -0.74 -12.08
C TYR A 51 0.78 -0.55 -12.14
N ALA A 52 0.04 -1.45 -12.79
CA ALA A 52 -1.40 -1.34 -12.88
C ALA A 52 -2.11 -1.47 -11.51
N LEU A 53 -1.61 -2.37 -10.65
CA LEU A 53 -2.11 -2.50 -9.29
C LEU A 53 -1.89 -1.21 -8.48
N TYR A 54 -0.68 -0.62 -8.59
CA TYR A 54 -0.36 0.65 -7.95
C TYR A 54 -1.23 1.80 -8.48
N ASP A 55 -1.39 1.89 -9.81
CA ASP A 55 -2.18 2.93 -10.45
C ASP A 55 -3.67 2.81 -10.07
N PHE A 56 -4.19 1.60 -9.96
CA PHE A 56 -5.54 1.34 -9.47
C PHE A 56 -5.70 1.80 -8.02
N ALA A 57 -4.79 1.37 -7.13
CA ALA A 57 -4.83 1.78 -5.73
C ALA A 57 -4.78 3.32 -5.60
N ARG A 58 -3.91 3.98 -6.36
CA ARG A 58 -3.80 5.44 -6.35
C ARG A 58 -5.08 6.13 -6.82
N GLN A 59 -5.75 5.59 -7.86
CA GLN A 59 -7.01 6.14 -8.33
C GLN A 59 -8.13 6.00 -7.31
N VAL A 60 -8.15 4.93 -6.53
CA VAL A 60 -9.09 4.74 -5.41
C VAL A 60 -8.80 5.74 -4.29
N ASP A 61 -7.53 5.93 -3.91
CA ASP A 61 -7.12 6.92 -2.90
C ASP A 61 -7.50 8.35 -3.31
N ASP A 62 -7.28 8.72 -4.58
CA ASP A 62 -7.55 10.06 -5.11
C ASP A 62 -9.06 10.46 -5.02
N GLU A 63 -10.00 9.48 -5.00
CA GLU A 63 -11.43 9.77 -4.83
C GLU A 63 -11.77 10.32 -3.44
N VAL A 64 -10.99 9.97 -2.42
CA VAL A 64 -11.19 10.42 -1.03
C VAL A 64 -10.45 11.72 -0.73
N ASP A 65 -9.36 11.98 -1.47
CA ASP A 65 -8.56 13.19 -1.31
C ASP A 65 -9.13 14.39 -2.09
N ASP A 66 -10.17 14.19 -2.93
CA ASP A 66 -10.80 15.28 -3.69
C ASP A 66 -11.72 16.14 -2.79
N GLU A 67 -11.24 17.33 -2.41
CA GLU A 67 -11.97 18.30 -1.57
C GLU A 67 -13.28 18.82 -2.19
N ARG A 68 -13.56 18.53 -3.47
CA ARG A 68 -14.75 19.03 -4.18
C ARG A 68 -16.06 18.36 -3.79
N GLY A 69 -16.00 17.36 -2.92
CA GLY A 69 -17.16 16.57 -2.50
C GLY A 69 -17.52 15.47 -3.52
N GLY A 70 -18.27 14.46 -3.09
CA GLY A 70 -18.63 13.34 -3.95
C GLY A 70 -17.68 12.12 -3.80
N ALA A 71 -16.89 12.08 -2.74
CA ALA A 71 -15.97 10.97 -2.48
C ALA A 71 -16.69 9.62 -2.42
N HIS A 72 -17.89 9.57 -1.83
CA HIS A 72 -18.69 8.35 -1.79
C HIS A 72 -19.12 7.90 -3.20
N GLU A 73 -19.64 8.82 -4.01
CA GLU A 73 -19.97 8.54 -5.41
C GLU A 73 -18.70 8.18 -6.22
N GLY A 74 -17.55 8.74 -5.86
CA GLY A 74 -16.26 8.39 -6.44
C GLY A 74 -15.89 6.93 -6.21
N LEU A 75 -15.99 6.47 -4.97
CA LEU A 75 -15.73 5.08 -4.61
C LEU A 75 -16.73 4.12 -5.26
N GLU A 76 -18.01 4.48 -5.34
CA GLU A 76 -19.00 3.68 -6.06
C GLU A 76 -18.65 3.56 -7.56
N ARG A 77 -18.21 4.63 -8.20
CA ARG A 77 -17.69 4.56 -9.58
C ARG A 77 -16.49 3.62 -9.71
N GLN A 78 -15.58 3.61 -8.73
CA GLN A 78 -14.44 2.68 -8.73
C GLN A 78 -14.89 1.22 -8.53
N ARG A 79 -15.92 0.95 -7.69
CA ARG A 79 -16.52 -0.38 -7.54
C ARG A 79 -17.14 -0.87 -8.85
N GLU A 80 -17.95 -0.04 -9.50
CA GLU A 80 -18.57 -0.35 -10.80
C GLU A 80 -17.51 -0.62 -11.87
N ARG A 81 -16.46 0.22 -11.92
CA ARG A 81 -15.34 0.08 -12.85
C ARG A 81 -14.55 -1.19 -12.61
N LEU A 82 -14.29 -1.56 -11.35
CA LEU A 82 -13.65 -2.83 -10.99
C LEU A 82 -14.53 -4.01 -11.42
N ALA A 83 -15.82 -3.99 -11.09
CA ALA A 83 -16.74 -5.04 -11.48
C ALA A 83 -16.80 -5.22 -13.01
N ALA A 84 -16.82 -4.13 -13.78
CA ALA A 84 -16.76 -4.15 -15.24
C ALA A 84 -15.43 -4.76 -15.73
N CYS A 85 -14.30 -4.34 -15.13
CA CYS A 85 -12.97 -4.88 -15.45
C CYS A 85 -12.91 -6.41 -15.26
N LEU A 86 -13.45 -6.90 -14.14
CA LEU A 86 -13.50 -8.35 -13.82
C LEU A 86 -14.42 -9.13 -14.79
N ARG A 87 -15.47 -8.49 -15.36
CA ARG A 87 -16.29 -9.07 -16.44
C ARG A 87 -15.64 -9.00 -17.82
N GLY A 88 -14.45 -8.37 -17.94
CA GLY A 88 -13.73 -8.25 -19.21
C GLY A 88 -13.97 -6.92 -19.96
N GLU A 89 -14.70 -5.96 -19.38
CA GLU A 89 -14.92 -4.62 -19.91
C GLU A 89 -13.78 -3.70 -19.46
N ARG A 90 -12.82 -3.43 -20.35
CA ARG A 90 -11.53 -2.78 -20.00
C ARG A 90 -11.29 -1.55 -20.87
N PRO A 91 -11.96 -0.42 -20.62
CA PRO A 91 -11.96 0.75 -21.51
C PRO A 91 -10.61 1.49 -21.51
N ASP A 92 -9.90 1.55 -20.39
CA ASP A 92 -8.68 2.34 -20.21
C ASP A 92 -7.43 1.48 -19.99
N ALA A 93 -6.27 2.12 -19.91
CA ALA A 93 -4.98 1.45 -19.76
C ALA A 93 -4.87 0.65 -18.46
N VAL A 94 -5.30 1.25 -17.34
CA VAL A 94 -5.20 0.63 -16.01
C VAL A 94 -6.06 -0.63 -15.96
N THR A 95 -7.34 -0.54 -16.36
CA THR A 95 -8.26 -1.70 -16.37
C THR A 95 -7.81 -2.79 -17.36
N LYS A 96 -7.17 -2.43 -18.49
CA LYS A 96 -6.60 -3.42 -19.42
C LYS A 96 -5.48 -4.22 -18.79
N ILE A 97 -4.51 -3.55 -18.17
CA ILE A 97 -3.37 -4.24 -17.54
C ILE A 97 -3.78 -4.91 -16.23
N LEU A 98 -4.64 -4.27 -15.43
CA LEU A 98 -5.16 -4.86 -14.18
C LEU A 98 -5.91 -6.16 -14.46
N GLY A 99 -6.85 -6.16 -15.43
CA GLY A 99 -7.60 -7.36 -15.79
C GLY A 99 -6.68 -8.47 -16.35
N TRP A 100 -5.67 -8.11 -17.16
CA TRP A 100 -4.64 -9.07 -17.57
C TRP A 100 -3.87 -9.64 -16.36
N ALA A 101 -3.50 -8.80 -15.38
CA ALA A 101 -2.79 -9.24 -14.19
C ALA A 101 -3.66 -10.15 -13.31
N VAL A 102 -4.94 -9.82 -13.13
CA VAL A 102 -5.93 -10.63 -12.41
C VAL A 102 -5.99 -12.05 -12.99
N GLU A 103 -6.16 -12.16 -14.30
CA GLU A 103 -6.22 -13.45 -14.99
C GLU A 103 -4.87 -14.20 -14.94
N ARG A 104 -3.77 -13.49 -15.20
CA ARG A 104 -2.42 -14.08 -15.30
C ARG A 104 -1.89 -14.61 -13.98
N TYR A 105 -2.23 -13.94 -12.87
CA TYR A 105 -1.67 -14.24 -11.54
C TYR A 105 -2.72 -14.74 -10.56
N ALA A 106 -3.93 -15.02 -11.03
CA ALA A 106 -5.06 -15.49 -10.23
C ALA A 106 -5.29 -14.62 -8.98
N ILE A 107 -5.33 -13.30 -9.17
CA ILE A 107 -5.63 -12.35 -8.10
C ILE A 107 -7.13 -12.43 -7.81
N PRO A 108 -7.55 -12.71 -6.55
CA PRO A 108 -8.96 -12.68 -6.19
C PRO A 108 -9.54 -11.27 -6.35
N GLY A 109 -10.73 -11.16 -6.96
CA GLY A 109 -11.44 -9.88 -7.09
C GLY A 109 -11.73 -9.23 -5.74
N GLU A 110 -12.00 -10.08 -4.75
CA GLU A 110 -12.29 -9.69 -3.36
C GLU A 110 -11.13 -8.91 -2.72
N GLU A 111 -9.86 -9.18 -3.09
CA GLU A 111 -8.70 -8.42 -2.56
C GLU A 111 -8.65 -6.99 -3.13
N LEU A 112 -9.16 -6.79 -4.36
CA LEU A 112 -9.30 -5.46 -4.96
C LEU A 112 -10.50 -4.69 -4.36
N GLU A 113 -11.61 -5.39 -4.09
CA GLU A 113 -12.77 -4.83 -3.41
C GLU A 113 -12.40 -4.43 -1.96
N GLU A 114 -11.63 -5.28 -1.26
CA GLU A 114 -11.16 -5.02 0.10
C GLU A 114 -10.31 -3.73 0.17
N LEU A 115 -9.52 -3.42 -0.86
CA LEU A 115 -8.80 -2.15 -0.95
C LEU A 115 -9.77 -0.96 -1.02
N ILE A 116 -10.82 -1.03 -1.85
CA ILE A 116 -11.83 0.03 -1.93
C ILE A 116 -12.54 0.18 -0.59
N ASP A 117 -12.92 -0.94 0.06
CA ASP A 117 -13.54 -0.93 1.39
C ASP A 117 -12.63 -0.30 2.46
N GLY A 118 -11.32 -0.49 2.33
CA GLY A 118 -10.35 0.15 3.23
C GLY A 118 -10.30 1.66 3.06
N VAL A 119 -10.31 2.14 1.81
CA VAL A 119 -10.32 3.58 1.52
C VAL A 119 -11.66 4.22 1.92
N ASP A 120 -12.78 3.48 1.79
CA ASP A 120 -14.10 3.92 2.27
C ASP A 120 -14.12 4.15 3.80
N MET A 121 -13.31 3.38 4.57
CA MET A 121 -13.17 3.61 6.02
C MET A 121 -12.61 5.00 6.34
N ASP A 122 -11.79 5.59 5.46
CA ASP A 122 -11.27 6.95 5.66
C ASP A 122 -12.37 8.02 5.58
N LEU A 123 -13.47 7.75 4.86
CA LEU A 123 -14.64 8.63 4.82
C LEU A 123 -15.49 8.51 6.09
N LEU A 124 -15.59 7.30 6.66
CA LEU A 124 -16.49 7.00 7.77
C LEU A 124 -15.81 7.14 9.14
N ASN A 125 -14.55 6.76 9.25
CA ASN A 125 -13.83 6.65 10.51
C ASN A 125 -12.58 7.54 10.55
N ARG A 126 -12.77 8.76 11.04
CA ARG A 126 -11.64 9.65 11.36
C ARG A 126 -10.93 9.29 12.69
N ARG A 127 -11.39 8.24 13.40
CA ARG A 127 -10.91 7.82 14.73
C ARG A 127 -11.08 6.31 14.92
N TYR A 128 -10.04 5.64 15.35
CA TYR A 128 -10.00 4.21 15.67
C TYR A 128 -10.01 4.02 17.18
N ALA A 129 -10.91 3.19 17.72
CA ALA A 129 -11.02 2.98 19.16
C ALA A 129 -9.84 2.19 19.73
N SER A 130 -9.33 1.20 18.97
CA SER A 130 -8.27 0.30 19.40
C SER A 130 -7.33 -0.08 18.24
N TRP A 131 -6.23 -0.79 18.60
CA TRP A 131 -5.32 -1.36 17.59
C TRP A 131 -6.03 -2.34 16.65
N GLU A 132 -6.97 -3.11 17.12
CA GLU A 132 -7.74 -4.08 16.32
C GLU A 132 -8.49 -3.36 15.17
N GLU A 133 -9.12 -2.22 15.48
CA GLU A 133 -9.81 -1.41 14.45
C GLU A 133 -8.81 -0.80 13.46
N LEU A 134 -7.72 -0.22 13.96
CA LEU A 134 -6.68 0.33 13.09
C LEU A 134 -6.03 -0.76 12.24
N SER A 135 -5.78 -1.94 12.81
CA SER A 135 -5.17 -3.04 12.07
C SER A 135 -6.07 -3.55 10.94
N LEU A 136 -7.40 -3.56 11.12
CA LEU A 136 -8.35 -3.89 10.06
C LEU A 136 -8.25 -2.89 8.89
N TYR A 137 -8.18 -1.60 9.19
CA TYR A 137 -7.92 -0.57 8.18
C TYR A 137 -6.60 -0.84 7.44
N CYS A 138 -5.50 -1.02 8.17
CA CYS A 138 -4.19 -1.33 7.58
C CYS A 138 -4.19 -2.61 6.72
N GLN A 139 -4.96 -3.64 7.14
CA GLN A 139 -5.13 -4.87 6.35
C GLN A 139 -5.81 -4.58 5.02
N ARG A 140 -6.84 -3.75 5.02
CA ARG A 140 -7.62 -3.43 3.81
C ARG A 140 -6.82 -2.58 2.83
N VAL A 141 -6.21 -1.48 3.30
CA VAL A 141 -5.53 -0.53 2.40
C VAL A 141 -4.12 -0.96 1.99
N ALA A 142 -3.43 -1.79 2.77
CA ALA A 142 -2.05 -2.19 2.51
C ALA A 142 -1.81 -3.70 2.59
N GLY A 143 -2.46 -4.41 3.50
CA GLY A 143 -2.40 -5.87 3.58
C GLY A 143 -2.93 -6.52 2.30
N ALA A 144 -4.09 -6.10 1.79
CA ALA A 144 -4.66 -6.57 0.53
C ALA A 144 -3.67 -6.35 -0.64
N VAL A 145 -3.07 -5.16 -0.72
CA VAL A 145 -2.03 -4.87 -1.72
C VAL A 145 -0.84 -5.82 -1.59
N GLY A 146 -0.39 -6.09 -0.35
CA GLY A 146 0.69 -7.06 -0.08
C GLY A 146 0.35 -8.46 -0.58
N ARG A 147 -0.87 -8.95 -0.32
CA ARG A 147 -1.35 -10.27 -0.77
C ARG A 147 -1.46 -10.35 -2.30
N MET A 148 -1.95 -9.31 -2.95
CA MET A 148 -1.98 -9.21 -4.42
C MET A 148 -0.56 -9.19 -5.01
N CYS A 149 0.36 -8.42 -4.43
CA CYS A 149 1.75 -8.37 -4.86
C CYS A 149 2.43 -9.75 -4.78
N VAL A 150 2.24 -10.49 -3.70
CA VAL A 150 2.88 -11.81 -3.55
C VAL A 150 2.36 -12.83 -4.55
N ARG A 151 1.09 -12.73 -4.98
CA ARG A 151 0.55 -13.55 -6.08
C ARG A 151 1.24 -13.22 -7.41
N ILE A 152 1.44 -11.93 -7.72
CA ILE A 152 2.20 -11.49 -8.90
C ILE A 152 3.65 -11.98 -8.81
N PHE A 153 4.25 -11.95 -7.64
CA PHE A 153 5.63 -12.42 -7.43
C PHE A 153 5.77 -13.93 -7.60
N GLY A 154 4.70 -14.69 -7.36
CA GLY A 154 4.74 -16.13 -7.22
C GLY A 154 5.44 -16.53 -5.91
N PHE A 155 5.01 -17.62 -5.31
CA PHE A 155 5.54 -18.10 -4.03
C PHE A 155 5.64 -19.63 -3.99
N SER A 156 6.55 -20.13 -3.14
CA SER A 156 6.77 -21.55 -2.94
C SER A 156 5.91 -22.17 -1.83
N ASN A 157 5.35 -21.31 -0.95
CA ASN A 157 4.52 -21.72 0.19
C ASN A 157 3.43 -20.68 0.44
N PRO A 158 2.15 -21.10 0.63
CA PRO A 158 1.02 -20.19 0.92
C PRO A 158 1.21 -19.25 2.12
N ALA A 159 2.05 -19.60 3.11
CA ALA A 159 2.40 -18.72 4.22
C ALA A 159 2.98 -17.37 3.77
N ALA A 160 3.48 -17.28 2.53
CA ALA A 160 3.90 -16.02 1.94
C ALA A 160 2.80 -14.96 1.89
N ILE A 161 1.53 -15.38 1.78
CA ILE A 161 0.37 -14.48 1.75
C ILE A 161 0.20 -13.81 3.12
N ASP A 162 0.27 -14.58 4.21
CA ASP A 162 0.14 -14.05 5.57
C ASP A 162 1.31 -13.13 5.91
N HIS A 163 2.53 -13.52 5.56
CA HIS A 163 3.70 -12.67 5.74
C HIS A 163 3.61 -11.38 4.92
N ALA A 164 3.12 -11.43 3.68
CA ALA A 164 2.92 -10.23 2.86
C ALA A 164 1.85 -9.31 3.46
N ASN A 165 0.79 -9.86 4.05
CA ASN A 165 -0.20 -9.11 4.81
C ASN A 165 0.46 -8.36 5.98
N GLN A 166 1.27 -9.04 6.81
CA GLN A 166 1.99 -8.41 7.93
C GLN A 166 2.93 -7.30 7.46
N LEU A 167 3.58 -7.49 6.31
CA LEU A 167 4.43 -6.45 5.72
C LEU A 167 3.61 -5.23 5.28
N GLY A 168 2.43 -5.44 4.70
CA GLY A 168 1.49 -4.37 4.36
C GLY A 168 1.13 -3.54 5.59
N LEU A 169 0.77 -4.19 6.69
CA LEU A 169 0.48 -3.53 7.97
C LEU A 169 1.68 -2.70 8.47
N ALA A 170 2.91 -3.26 8.39
CA ALA A 170 4.12 -2.57 8.82
C ALA A 170 4.36 -1.28 8.01
N LEU A 171 4.16 -1.36 6.68
CA LEU A 171 4.30 -0.23 5.78
C LEU A 171 3.25 0.85 6.06
N GLN A 172 1.99 0.46 6.27
CA GLN A 172 0.91 1.39 6.54
C GLN A 172 1.06 2.04 7.92
N LEU A 173 1.40 1.29 8.96
CA LEU A 173 1.69 1.86 10.27
C LEU A 173 2.85 2.88 10.18
N THR A 174 3.88 2.58 9.40
CA THR A 174 4.99 3.54 9.17
C THR A 174 4.50 4.80 8.43
N ASN A 175 3.57 4.68 7.47
CA ASN A 175 2.94 5.84 6.84
C ASN A 175 2.21 6.70 7.87
N ILE A 176 1.38 6.10 8.71
CA ILE A 176 0.64 6.79 9.78
C ILE A 176 1.60 7.54 10.72
N LEU A 177 2.71 6.92 11.12
CA LEU A 177 3.70 7.55 11.98
C LEU A 177 4.49 8.67 11.27
N ARG A 178 4.65 8.57 9.96
CA ARG A 178 5.35 9.55 9.12
C ARG A 178 4.54 10.80 8.85
N ASP A 179 3.23 10.63 8.68
CA ASP A 179 2.34 11.64 8.09
C ASP A 179 1.50 12.39 9.13
N VAL A 180 1.83 12.28 10.45
CA VAL A 180 1.06 12.84 11.57
C VAL A 180 0.67 14.31 11.37
N ALA A 181 1.59 15.15 10.89
CA ALA A 181 1.30 16.58 10.67
C ALA A 181 0.35 16.81 9.48
N GLU A 182 0.48 16.04 8.40
CA GLU A 182 -0.41 16.10 7.23
C GLU A 182 -1.82 15.64 7.63
N ASP A 183 -1.92 14.50 8.34
CA ASP A 183 -3.18 13.92 8.80
C ASP A 183 -3.91 14.85 9.77
N ALA A 184 -3.19 15.43 10.74
CA ALA A 184 -3.74 16.40 11.69
C ALA A 184 -4.28 17.65 10.96
N GLY A 185 -3.59 18.12 9.93
CA GLY A 185 -4.04 19.23 9.07
C GLY A 185 -5.38 18.95 8.38
N MET A 186 -5.68 17.68 8.08
CA MET A 186 -6.95 17.20 7.54
C MET A 186 -7.98 16.82 8.64
N GLY A 187 -7.64 17.05 9.91
CA GLY A 187 -8.47 16.65 11.05
C GLY A 187 -8.50 15.14 11.29
N ARG A 188 -7.52 14.38 10.76
CA ARG A 188 -7.42 12.92 10.91
C ARG A 188 -6.43 12.55 12.02
N ILE A 189 -6.78 11.56 12.83
CA ILE A 189 -5.88 10.88 13.77
C ILE A 189 -6.11 9.38 13.61
N TYR A 190 -5.11 8.65 13.15
CA TYR A 190 -5.16 7.20 12.99
C TYR A 190 -4.78 6.45 14.27
N LEU A 191 -3.98 7.05 15.15
CA LEU A 191 -3.52 6.39 16.37
C LEU A 191 -4.70 6.01 17.27
N PRO A 192 -4.70 4.78 17.84
CA PRO A 192 -5.81 4.26 18.63
C PRO A 192 -6.13 5.12 19.86
N ARG A 193 -7.42 5.38 20.10
CA ARG A 193 -7.90 6.20 21.22
C ARG A 193 -7.52 5.64 22.59
N ASP A 194 -7.62 4.33 22.76
CA ASP A 194 -7.24 3.67 24.00
C ASP A 194 -5.74 3.82 24.29
N GLU A 195 -4.90 3.81 23.25
CA GLU A 195 -3.47 4.04 23.38
C GLU A 195 -3.13 5.52 23.61
N LEU A 196 -3.81 6.44 22.91
CA LEU A 196 -3.72 7.88 23.21
C LEU A 196 -4.01 8.14 24.69
N ALA A 197 -5.13 7.63 25.19
CA ALA A 197 -5.52 7.76 26.59
C ALA A 197 -4.50 7.09 27.54
N ARG A 198 -4.04 5.89 27.23
CA ARG A 198 -3.04 5.14 28.01
C ARG A 198 -1.74 5.91 28.18
N PHE A 199 -1.29 6.61 27.17
CA PHE A 199 -0.05 7.40 27.22
C PHE A 199 -0.27 8.86 27.60
N GLY A 200 -1.51 9.26 27.87
CA GLY A 200 -1.85 10.63 28.28
C GLY A 200 -1.67 11.65 27.17
N VAL A 201 -1.94 11.25 25.93
CA VAL A 201 -1.93 12.12 24.74
C VAL A 201 -3.36 12.57 24.47
N ASP A 202 -3.59 13.87 24.53
CA ASP A 202 -4.88 14.48 24.22
C ASP A 202 -5.08 14.62 22.72
N GLU A 203 -6.26 14.25 22.19
CA GLU A 203 -6.57 14.28 20.76
C GLU A 203 -6.57 15.70 20.20
N GLU A 204 -7.14 16.66 20.92
CA GLU A 204 -7.19 18.05 20.45
C GLU A 204 -5.79 18.69 20.45
N ALA A 205 -4.97 18.37 21.45
CA ALA A 205 -3.58 18.80 21.49
C ALA A 205 -2.77 18.15 20.34
N LEU A 206 -3.02 16.90 20.03
CA LEU A 206 -2.39 16.23 18.87
C LEU A 206 -2.79 16.89 17.54
N LEU A 207 -4.07 17.26 17.36
CA LEU A 207 -4.51 18.01 16.18
C LEU A 207 -3.85 19.38 16.05
N ARG A 208 -3.46 19.99 17.19
CA ARG A 208 -2.65 21.21 17.20
C ARG A 208 -1.15 20.96 17.12
N LEU A 209 -0.72 19.69 16.93
CA LEU A 209 0.67 19.25 16.90
C LEU A 209 1.45 19.53 18.22
N GLU A 210 0.73 19.57 19.33
CA GLU A 210 1.24 19.81 20.69
C GLU A 210 0.84 18.70 21.68
N PRO A 211 1.11 17.39 21.37
CA PRO A 211 0.54 16.24 22.08
C PRO A 211 1.04 16.06 23.54
N GLY A 212 1.95 16.91 24.01
CA GLY A 212 2.44 16.84 25.40
C GLY A 212 3.54 15.80 25.63
N ARG A 213 3.73 15.43 26.92
CA ARG A 213 4.87 14.56 27.35
C ARG A 213 4.67 13.07 27.04
N GLY A 214 3.45 12.62 26.83
CA GLY A 214 3.14 11.21 26.55
C GLY A 214 3.50 10.79 25.13
N TRP A 215 3.75 11.75 24.24
CA TRP A 215 3.95 11.53 22.81
C TRP A 215 5.12 10.59 22.49
N GLU A 216 6.30 10.83 23.09
CA GLU A 216 7.49 10.03 22.82
C GLU A 216 7.29 8.56 23.23
N ALA A 217 6.61 8.33 24.36
CA ALA A 217 6.32 6.97 24.83
C ALA A 217 5.29 6.25 23.95
N LEU A 218 4.26 6.96 23.47
CA LEU A 218 3.30 6.44 22.51
C LEU A 218 3.99 6.09 21.21
N LEU A 219 4.81 6.99 20.68
CA LEU A 219 5.51 6.77 19.41
C LEU A 219 6.48 5.60 19.49
N ASP A 220 7.25 5.47 20.58
CA ASP A 220 8.14 4.32 20.82
C ASP A 220 7.34 3.00 20.88
N HIS A 221 6.15 3.01 21.49
CA HIS A 221 5.26 1.84 21.47
C HIS A 221 4.84 1.45 20.04
N GLN A 222 4.45 2.42 19.21
CA GLN A 222 4.07 2.19 17.81
C GLN A 222 5.27 1.73 16.95
N VAL A 223 6.44 2.32 17.15
CA VAL A 223 7.68 1.93 16.45
C VAL A 223 8.02 0.46 16.75
N ARG A 224 7.94 0.03 18.01
CA ARG A 224 8.15 -1.39 18.38
C ARG A 224 7.16 -2.30 17.67
N ARG A 225 5.87 -1.95 17.63
CA ARG A 225 4.85 -2.70 16.89
C ARG A 225 5.20 -2.80 15.40
N ALA A 226 5.55 -1.68 14.77
CA ALA A 226 5.94 -1.69 13.37
C ALA A 226 7.16 -2.60 13.12
N ARG A 227 8.18 -2.58 14.00
CA ARG A 227 9.34 -3.45 13.88
C ARG A 227 8.99 -4.95 13.98
N GLU A 228 8.05 -5.32 14.83
CA GLU A 228 7.56 -6.70 14.92
C GLU A 228 6.83 -7.12 13.65
N LEU A 229 5.96 -6.26 13.12
CA LEU A 229 5.28 -6.49 11.84
C LEU A 229 6.30 -6.63 10.68
N TYR A 230 7.35 -5.81 10.63
CA TYR A 230 8.43 -5.96 9.65
C TYR A 230 9.17 -7.29 9.79
N ARG A 231 9.47 -7.72 11.01
CA ARG A 231 10.16 -8.99 11.27
C ARG A 231 9.38 -10.17 10.69
N GLU A 232 8.07 -10.24 10.98
CA GLU A 232 7.20 -11.28 10.46
C GLU A 232 6.96 -11.13 8.95
N GLY A 233 6.70 -9.91 8.48
CA GLY A 233 6.41 -9.64 7.09
C GLY A 233 7.58 -9.92 6.15
N LEU A 234 8.82 -9.65 6.57
CA LEU A 234 10.00 -9.89 5.73
C LEU A 234 10.32 -11.38 5.51
N ARG A 235 9.70 -12.29 6.26
CA ARG A 235 9.78 -13.74 5.99
C ARG A 235 9.20 -14.09 4.61
N THR A 236 8.33 -13.25 4.05
CA THR A 236 7.92 -13.35 2.65
C THR A 236 9.11 -13.50 1.70
N CYS A 237 10.23 -12.81 1.95
CA CYS A 237 11.41 -12.83 1.09
C CYS A 237 12.08 -14.21 0.96
N GLU A 238 11.82 -15.14 1.86
CA GLU A 238 12.33 -16.51 1.85
C GLU A 238 11.47 -17.42 0.97
N LEU A 239 10.23 -16.99 0.67
CA LEU A 239 9.21 -17.79 0.01
C LEU A 239 8.91 -17.35 -1.43
N ILE A 240 9.54 -16.28 -1.90
CA ILE A 240 9.34 -15.69 -3.24
C ILE A 240 10.64 -15.69 -4.05
N PRO A 241 10.58 -15.58 -5.39
CA PRO A 241 11.78 -15.50 -6.23
C PRO A 241 12.71 -14.35 -5.84
N SER A 242 14.02 -14.52 -6.01
CA SER A 242 15.06 -13.57 -5.59
C SER A 242 14.88 -12.15 -6.13
N SER A 243 14.46 -11.99 -7.39
CA SER A 243 14.17 -10.68 -7.99
C SER A 243 13.00 -9.97 -7.29
N SER A 244 11.95 -10.73 -6.95
CA SER A 244 10.81 -10.23 -6.19
C SER A 244 11.19 -9.92 -4.75
N ALA A 245 12.03 -10.76 -4.13
CA ALA A 245 12.58 -10.51 -2.79
C ALA A 245 13.44 -9.23 -2.76
N ALA A 246 14.21 -8.94 -3.81
CA ALA A 246 14.96 -7.68 -3.93
C ALA A 246 14.02 -6.46 -3.97
N CYS A 247 12.88 -6.56 -4.69
CA CYS A 247 11.84 -5.54 -4.70
C CYS A 247 11.29 -5.30 -3.29
N VAL A 248 10.86 -6.36 -2.61
CA VAL A 248 10.30 -6.30 -1.24
C VAL A 248 11.32 -5.72 -0.25
N ARG A 249 12.57 -6.20 -0.26
CA ARG A 249 13.65 -5.67 0.62
C ARG A 249 13.93 -4.20 0.34
N THR A 250 13.87 -3.75 -0.92
CA THR A 250 14.06 -2.32 -1.25
C THR A 250 12.97 -1.47 -0.62
N MET A 251 11.70 -1.85 -0.79
CA MET A 251 10.57 -1.10 -0.23
C MET A 251 10.61 -1.11 1.31
N ALA A 252 10.72 -2.28 1.91
CA ALA A 252 10.81 -2.40 3.36
C ALA A 252 12.04 -1.68 3.93
N GLY A 253 13.17 -1.73 3.24
CA GLY A 253 14.40 -1.03 3.65
C GLY A 253 14.25 0.49 3.65
N ILE A 254 13.58 1.07 2.65
CA ILE A 254 13.29 2.51 2.61
C ILE A 254 12.39 2.90 3.79
N TYR A 255 11.33 2.15 4.04
CA TYR A 255 10.37 2.45 5.10
C TYR A 255 10.95 2.21 6.50
N ARG A 256 11.76 1.16 6.69
CA ARG A 256 12.49 0.95 7.96
C ARG A 256 13.46 2.09 8.26
N ARG A 257 14.11 2.66 7.24
CA ARG A 257 14.95 3.86 7.44
C ARG A 257 14.12 5.10 7.80
N ILE A 258 12.91 5.26 7.24
CA ILE A 258 11.98 6.31 7.68
C ILE A 258 11.62 6.08 9.15
N LEU A 259 11.32 4.84 9.54
CA LEU A 259 11.03 4.47 10.93
C LEU A 259 12.21 4.75 11.86
N ASP A 260 13.47 4.49 11.43
CA ASP A 260 14.68 4.83 12.17
C ASP A 260 14.83 6.34 12.39
N GLU A 261 14.47 7.17 11.39
CA GLU A 261 14.49 8.64 11.54
C GLU A 261 13.41 9.12 12.54
N ILE A 262 12.22 8.52 12.50
CA ILE A 262 11.12 8.80 13.44
C ILE A 262 11.55 8.42 14.88
N GLU A 263 12.15 7.25 15.08
CA GLU A 263 12.64 6.80 16.38
C GLU A 263 13.74 7.72 16.93
N ARG A 264 14.62 8.23 16.06
CA ARG A 264 15.71 9.14 16.45
C ARG A 264 15.21 10.52 16.87
N ASP A 265 14.20 11.05 16.18
CA ASP A 265 13.54 12.32 16.51
C ASP A 265 12.00 12.12 16.52
N PRO A 266 11.44 11.67 17.65
CA PRO A 266 10.00 11.41 17.78
C PRO A 266 9.11 12.64 17.54
N ARG A 267 9.64 13.84 17.60
CA ARG A 267 8.90 15.08 17.34
C ARG A 267 8.97 15.54 15.88
N ARG A 268 9.78 14.89 15.06
CA ARG A 268 9.91 15.24 13.65
C ARG A 268 8.59 15.09 12.88
N PRO A 269 7.79 14.00 13.06
CA PRO A 269 6.50 13.86 12.40
C PRO A 269 5.45 14.94 12.75
N LEU A 270 5.64 15.64 13.87
CA LEU A 270 4.79 16.79 14.26
C LEU A 270 5.15 18.08 13.51
N ARG A 271 6.29 18.12 12.83
CA ARG A 271 6.80 19.34 12.16
C ARG A 271 6.81 19.21 10.66
N GLU A 272 7.11 18.03 10.17
CA GLU A 272 7.28 17.77 8.74
C GLU A 272 7.08 16.28 8.42
N ARG A 273 6.74 16.01 7.18
CA ARG A 273 6.73 14.64 6.66
C ARG A 273 8.14 14.06 6.59
N VAL A 274 8.38 12.97 7.31
CA VAL A 274 9.69 12.30 7.31
C VAL A 274 9.95 11.60 5.98
N SER A 275 11.03 11.94 5.29
CA SER A 275 11.38 11.36 4.00
C SER A 275 12.87 11.12 3.86
N LEU A 276 13.26 10.19 2.98
CA LEU A 276 14.64 9.96 2.58
C LEU A 276 14.96 10.72 1.30
N SER A 277 16.19 11.20 1.19
CA SER A 277 16.73 11.77 -0.04
C SER A 277 16.89 10.69 -1.14
N ALA A 278 16.98 11.13 -2.40
CA ALA A 278 17.18 10.20 -3.52
C ALA A 278 18.47 9.36 -3.39
N PRO A 279 19.63 9.89 -2.97
CA PRO A 279 20.82 9.07 -2.73
C PRO A 279 20.65 8.00 -1.66
N GLU A 280 19.93 8.30 -0.57
CA GLU A 280 19.63 7.30 0.48
C GLU A 280 18.77 6.17 -0.05
N LYS A 281 17.72 6.48 -0.83
CA LYS A 281 16.86 5.46 -1.48
C LYS A 281 17.66 4.57 -2.43
N VAL A 282 18.55 5.16 -3.24
CA VAL A 282 19.46 4.42 -4.12
C VAL A 282 20.40 3.51 -3.30
N GLY A 283 20.95 4.02 -2.20
CA GLY A 283 21.80 3.24 -1.31
C GLY A 283 21.08 2.03 -0.68
N VAL A 284 19.80 2.19 -0.31
CA VAL A 284 18.97 1.09 0.18
C VAL A 284 18.72 0.08 -0.94
N ALA A 285 18.31 0.53 -2.13
CA ALA A 285 18.06 -0.35 -3.27
C ALA A 285 19.29 -1.16 -3.65
N ALA A 286 20.48 -0.54 -3.72
CA ALA A 286 21.73 -1.23 -4.03
C ALA A 286 22.05 -2.34 -3.01
N ARG A 287 21.87 -2.10 -1.70
CA ARG A 287 22.08 -3.13 -0.68
C ARG A 287 21.07 -4.29 -0.82
N ALA A 288 19.80 -3.96 -1.02
CA ALA A 288 18.75 -4.96 -1.20
C ALA A 288 19.00 -5.88 -2.41
N TRP A 289 19.50 -5.32 -3.51
CA TRP A 289 19.86 -6.08 -4.72
C TRP A 289 21.07 -6.99 -4.51
N LEU A 290 21.99 -6.63 -3.61
CA LEU A 290 23.14 -7.45 -3.22
C LEU A 290 22.77 -8.49 -2.13
N GLY A 291 21.48 -8.61 -1.75
CA GLY A 291 21.03 -9.52 -0.70
C GLY A 291 21.42 -9.08 0.73
N ARG A 292 21.87 -7.84 0.89
CA ARG A 292 22.28 -7.23 2.17
C ARG A 292 21.19 -6.25 2.61
N ALA A 293 20.14 -6.72 3.24
CA ALA A 293 19.08 -5.86 3.80
C ALA A 293 19.16 -5.80 5.32
#